data_c3f90feb125cf539496036cda9f1f8f4
#
_entry.id   c3f90feb125cf539496036cda9f1f8f4
#
_cell.length_a   1.000
_cell.length_b   1.000
_cell.length_c   1.000
_cell.angle_alpha   90.00
_cell.angle_beta   90.00
_cell.angle_gamma   90.00
#
_symmetry.space_group_name_H-M   'P 1'
#
loop_
_entity.id
_entity.type
_entity.pdbx_description
1 polymer ?
#
loop_
_entity_poly.entity_id
_entity_poly.type
_entity_poly.pdbx_seq_one_letter_code
_entity_poly.pdbx_strand_id
1 'polypeptide(L)'
;MLWEPVDLQLEIEMAQAADLMSDVLTQSIGGELLLTGLINSHVIRTAEMVDIKAITFIHGKRPDETTIAMAKQKGIPLLTTKLFLFEACARLAMRGLTGSSGTVW
;
A
#
# COMPACT_ATOMS: atom_id res chain seq x y z
N MET A 1 2.54 -12.21 -2.50
CA MET A 1 3.06 -11.04 -3.26
C MET A 1 2.74 -11.20 -4.72
N LEU A 2 2.26 -10.16 -5.39
CA LEU A 2 1.89 -10.20 -6.81
C LEU A 2 3.10 -10.10 -7.73
N TRP A 3 4.11 -9.37 -7.29
CA TRP A 3 5.44 -9.37 -7.88
C TRP A 3 6.42 -8.87 -6.82
N GLU A 4 7.68 -9.20 -6.97
CA GLU A 4 8.68 -8.68 -6.05
C GLU A 4 9.95 -8.29 -6.80
N PRO A 5 10.61 -7.21 -6.37
CA PRO A 5 11.90 -6.83 -6.95
C PRO A 5 12.97 -7.87 -6.60
N VAL A 6 14.02 -7.92 -7.41
CA VAL A 6 15.14 -8.85 -7.20
C VAL A 6 15.77 -8.63 -5.84
N ASP A 7 15.80 -7.39 -5.38
CA ASP A 7 16.44 -7.00 -4.13
C ASP A 7 15.40 -6.40 -3.20
N LEU A 8 14.59 -7.27 -2.59
CA LEU A 8 13.49 -6.84 -1.74
C LEU A 8 14.00 -6.63 -0.32
N GLN A 9 14.29 -5.37 0.01
CA GLN A 9 14.60 -4.95 1.37
C GLN A 9 13.68 -3.80 1.74
N LEU A 10 12.47 -4.14 2.17
CA LEU A 10 11.48 -3.14 2.55
C LEU A 10 11.53 -2.93 4.05
N GLU A 11 11.94 -1.74 4.46
CA GLU A 11 11.81 -1.28 5.83
C GLU A 11 10.63 -0.32 5.89
N ILE A 12 9.51 -0.79 6.43
CA ILE A 12 8.28 -0.03 6.51
C ILE A 12 7.92 0.15 7.97
N GLU A 13 7.82 1.41 8.38
CA GLU A 13 7.48 1.77 9.76
C GLU A 13 6.08 2.35 9.87
N MET A 14 5.52 2.79 8.77
CA MET A 14 4.21 3.44 8.74
C MET A 14 3.32 2.81 7.69
N ALA A 15 2.02 2.87 7.95
CA ALA A 15 1.02 2.40 7.02
C ALA A 15 -0.15 3.39 6.95
N GLN A 16 -0.82 3.40 5.80
CA GLN A 16 -2.02 4.17 5.58
C GLN A 16 -3.06 3.26 4.95
N ALA A 17 -4.31 3.39 5.37
CA ALA A 17 -5.42 2.61 4.81
C ALA A 17 -6.44 3.58 4.25
N ALA A 18 -6.67 3.53 2.95
CA ALA A 18 -7.60 4.44 2.28
C ALA A 18 -8.02 3.90 0.92
N ASP A 19 -9.26 4.16 0.54
CA ASP A 19 -9.77 3.89 -0.79
C ASP A 19 -9.95 5.18 -1.60
N LEU A 20 -9.97 6.32 -0.94
CA LEU A 20 -10.08 7.61 -1.60
C LEU A 20 -8.67 8.16 -1.86
N MET A 21 -8.30 8.23 -3.11
CA MET A 21 -6.92 8.62 -3.47
C MET A 21 -6.60 10.07 -3.13
N SER A 22 -7.61 10.95 -3.07
CA SER A 22 -7.38 12.32 -2.60
C SER A 22 -6.90 12.36 -1.15
N ASP A 23 -7.36 11.43 -0.32
CA ASP A 23 -6.87 11.34 1.05
C ASP A 23 -5.41 10.88 1.09
N VAL A 24 -5.06 9.93 0.22
CA VAL A 24 -3.68 9.47 0.12
C VAL A 24 -2.76 10.63 -0.29
N LEU A 25 -3.19 11.42 -1.27
CA LEU A 25 -2.41 12.57 -1.74
C LEU A 25 -2.16 13.61 -0.65
N THR A 26 -3.14 13.83 0.22
CA THR A 26 -3.03 14.87 1.25
C THR A 26 -2.41 14.39 2.55
N GLN A 27 -2.48 13.10 2.86
CA GLN A 27 -2.08 12.57 4.16
C GLN A 27 -0.73 11.87 4.16
N SER A 28 -0.24 11.45 3.00
CA SER A 28 1.02 10.71 2.91
C SER A 28 2.22 11.62 3.12
N ILE A 29 3.21 11.07 3.81
CA ILE A 29 4.49 11.75 4.04
C ILE A 29 5.66 11.03 3.35
N GLY A 30 5.36 9.93 2.66
CA GLY A 30 6.35 9.13 1.95
C GLY A 30 6.84 7.95 2.77
N GLY A 31 7.09 6.84 2.11
CA GLY A 31 7.64 5.64 2.75
C GLY A 31 6.62 4.71 3.38
N GLU A 32 5.32 5.00 3.24
CA GLU A 32 4.28 4.18 3.86
C GLU A 32 3.97 2.92 3.05
N LEU A 33 3.38 1.94 3.74
CA LEU A 33 2.64 0.86 3.12
C LEU A 33 1.19 1.33 2.95
N LEU A 34 0.66 1.26 1.75
CA LEU A 34 -0.75 1.61 1.51
C LEU A 34 -1.59 0.34 1.49
N LEU A 35 -2.63 0.30 2.33
CA LEU A 35 -3.65 -0.74 2.28
C LEU A 35 -4.89 -0.16 1.61
N THR A 36 -5.39 -0.84 0.60
CA THR A 36 -6.55 -0.35 -0.15
C THR A 36 -7.35 -1.48 -0.77
N GLY A 37 -8.65 -1.24 -0.93
CA GLY A 37 -9.52 -2.12 -1.70
C GLY A 37 -9.66 -1.68 -3.15
N LEU A 38 -9.05 -0.56 -3.52
CA LEU A 38 -9.09 -0.03 -4.88
C LEU A 38 -8.00 -0.69 -5.71
N ILE A 39 -8.36 -1.27 -6.85
CA ILE A 39 -7.44 -2.11 -7.62
C ILE A 39 -7.13 -1.59 -9.02
N ASN A 40 -7.43 -0.34 -9.32
CA ASN A 40 -7.18 0.24 -10.64
C ASN A 40 -5.81 0.91 -10.72
N SER A 41 -5.40 1.29 -11.93
CA SER A 41 -4.08 1.88 -12.17
C SER A 41 -3.92 3.26 -11.52
N HIS A 42 -5.01 3.93 -11.16
CA HIS A 42 -4.95 5.22 -10.48
C HIS A 42 -4.23 5.11 -9.14
N VAL A 43 -4.38 3.96 -8.46
CA VAL A 43 -3.68 3.69 -7.20
C VAL A 43 -2.16 3.75 -7.40
N ILE A 44 -1.69 3.16 -8.50
CA ILE A 44 -0.25 3.13 -8.79
C ILE A 44 0.28 4.54 -9.05
N ARG A 45 -0.46 5.34 -9.80
CA ARG A 45 -0.06 6.72 -10.10
C ARG A 45 0.01 7.56 -8.84
N THR A 46 -0.99 7.42 -7.97
CA THR A 46 -1.01 8.14 -6.70
C THR A 46 0.15 7.71 -5.81
N ALA A 47 0.40 6.41 -5.72
CA ALA A 47 1.49 5.89 -4.93
C ALA A 47 2.85 6.43 -5.38
N GLU A 48 3.06 6.53 -6.68
CA GLU A 48 4.29 7.11 -7.21
C GLU A 48 4.42 8.58 -6.82
N MET A 49 3.33 9.34 -6.92
CA MET A 49 3.35 10.78 -6.63
C MET A 49 3.71 11.11 -5.19
N VAL A 50 3.35 10.25 -4.25
CA VAL A 50 3.57 10.50 -2.81
C VAL A 50 4.59 9.54 -2.19
N ASP A 51 5.34 8.83 -3.01
CA ASP A 51 6.41 7.93 -2.57
C ASP A 51 5.95 6.82 -1.64
N ILE A 52 4.80 6.23 -1.92
CA ILE A 52 4.34 5.02 -1.22
C ILE A 52 5.33 3.90 -1.53
N LYS A 53 5.73 3.17 -0.50
CA LYS A 53 6.77 2.17 -0.61
C LYS A 53 6.28 0.83 -1.13
N ALA A 54 5.06 0.46 -0.78
CA ALA A 54 4.43 -0.78 -1.24
C ALA A 54 2.91 -0.65 -1.09
N ILE A 55 2.17 -1.45 -1.84
CA ILE A 55 0.71 -1.45 -1.80
C ILE A 55 0.22 -2.86 -1.48
N THR A 56 -0.69 -2.96 -0.53
CA THR A 56 -1.37 -4.21 -0.20
C THR A 56 -2.86 -4.08 -0.52
N PHE A 57 -3.35 -4.96 -1.38
CA PHE A 57 -4.78 -5.02 -1.70
C PHE A 57 -5.47 -5.98 -0.73
N ILE A 58 -6.58 -5.51 -0.15
CA ILE A 58 -7.33 -6.26 0.86
C ILE A 58 -8.45 -7.09 0.21
N HIS A 59 -9.12 -7.92 1.00
CA HIS A 59 -10.24 -8.76 0.58
C HIS A 59 -9.89 -9.78 -0.50
N GLY A 60 -8.62 -10.14 -0.64
CA GLY A 60 -8.18 -11.06 -1.69
C GLY A 60 -8.28 -10.49 -3.10
N LYS A 61 -8.44 -9.18 -3.22
CA LYS A 61 -8.55 -8.53 -4.53
C LYS A 61 -7.21 -8.55 -5.25
N ARG A 62 -7.28 -8.63 -6.57
CA ARG A 62 -6.11 -8.63 -7.42
C ARG A 62 -6.32 -7.66 -8.58
N PRO A 63 -5.42 -6.70 -8.80
CA PRO A 63 -5.52 -5.82 -9.96
C PRO A 63 -5.24 -6.59 -11.26
N ASP A 64 -5.60 -5.98 -12.38
CA ASP A 64 -5.35 -6.59 -13.69
C ASP A 64 -3.86 -6.56 -14.04
N GLU A 65 -3.50 -7.28 -15.09
CA GLU A 65 -2.11 -7.41 -15.51
C GLU A 65 -1.49 -6.07 -15.94
N THR A 66 -2.29 -5.18 -16.50
CA THR A 66 -1.82 -3.84 -16.89
C THR A 66 -1.40 -3.04 -15.65
N THR A 67 -2.19 -3.11 -14.59
CA THR A 67 -1.88 -2.42 -13.34
C THR A 67 -0.64 -3.02 -12.69
N ILE A 68 -0.52 -4.33 -12.67
CA ILE A 68 0.65 -5.02 -12.13
C ILE A 68 1.91 -4.62 -12.90
N ALA A 69 1.83 -4.59 -14.24
CA ALA A 69 2.95 -4.20 -15.07
C ALA A 69 3.38 -2.75 -14.81
N MET A 70 2.42 -1.85 -14.62
CA MET A 70 2.70 -0.45 -14.29
C MET A 70 3.46 -0.34 -12.96
N ALA A 71 3.00 -1.06 -11.92
CA ALA A 71 3.66 -1.05 -10.62
C ALA A 71 5.08 -1.61 -10.71
N LYS A 72 5.26 -2.67 -11.47
CA LYS A 72 6.58 -3.27 -11.68
C LYS A 72 7.53 -2.29 -12.36
N GLN A 73 7.05 -1.56 -13.37
CA GLN A 73 7.82 -0.55 -14.07
C GLN A 73 8.22 0.60 -13.14
N LYS A 74 7.36 0.96 -12.19
CA LYS A 74 7.62 2.02 -11.22
C LYS A 74 8.40 1.54 -10.01
N GLY A 75 8.63 0.25 -9.87
CA GLY A 75 9.35 -0.32 -8.74
C GLY A 75 8.54 -0.38 -7.46
N ILE A 76 7.21 -0.42 -7.55
CA ILE A 76 6.33 -0.46 -6.39
C ILE A 76 5.85 -1.89 -6.16
N PRO A 77 6.30 -2.57 -5.10
CA PRO A 77 5.85 -3.93 -4.79
C PRO A 77 4.34 -3.97 -4.51
N LEU A 78 3.69 -5.00 -5.03
CA LEU A 78 2.26 -5.22 -4.80
C LEU A 78 2.06 -6.53 -4.05
N LEU A 79 1.26 -6.46 -3.00
CA LEU A 79 0.89 -7.60 -2.18
C LEU A 79 -0.63 -7.73 -2.17
N THR A 80 -1.11 -8.89 -1.81
CA THR A 80 -2.53 -9.10 -1.58
C THR A 80 -2.73 -9.88 -0.30
N THR A 81 -3.85 -9.63 0.38
CA THR A 81 -4.25 -10.36 1.57
C THR A 81 -5.73 -10.66 1.50
N LYS A 82 -6.13 -11.80 2.04
CA LYS A 82 -7.54 -12.15 2.16
C LYS A 82 -8.21 -11.43 3.33
N LEU A 83 -7.44 -10.82 4.21
CA LEU A 83 -7.97 -10.09 5.34
C LEU A 83 -8.78 -8.89 4.90
N PHE A 84 -9.78 -8.54 5.69
CA PHE A 84 -10.51 -7.29 5.52
C PHE A 84 -9.71 -6.15 6.13
N LEU A 85 -10.12 -4.93 5.85
CA LEU A 85 -9.33 -3.75 6.19
C LEU A 85 -8.98 -3.67 7.68
N PHE A 86 -9.99 -3.89 8.55
CA PHE A 86 -9.77 -3.79 9.99
C PHE A 86 -8.72 -4.78 10.47
N GLU A 87 -8.85 -6.07 10.08
CA GLU A 87 -7.91 -7.11 10.52
C GLU A 87 -6.51 -6.88 9.96
N ALA A 88 -6.42 -6.42 8.72
CA ALA A 88 -5.13 -6.12 8.11
C ALA A 88 -4.42 -4.99 8.86
N CYS A 89 -5.12 -3.91 9.15
CA CYS A 89 -4.58 -2.79 9.91
C CYS A 89 -4.17 -3.22 11.31
N ALA A 90 -5.02 -4.01 11.99
CA ALA A 90 -4.73 -4.47 13.34
C ALA A 90 -3.45 -5.29 13.40
N ARG A 91 -3.26 -6.19 12.45
CA ARG A 91 -2.04 -7.01 12.42
C ARG A 91 -0.78 -6.19 12.20
N LEU A 92 -0.86 -5.17 11.36
CA LEU A 92 0.29 -4.30 11.14
C LEU A 92 0.59 -3.45 12.39
N ALA A 93 -0.45 -2.92 13.02
CA ALA A 93 -0.28 -2.13 14.24
C ALA A 93 0.33 -2.97 15.36
N MET A 94 -0.07 -4.24 15.49
CA MET A 94 0.50 -5.16 16.47
C MET A 94 1.97 -5.44 16.23
N ARG A 95 2.45 -5.23 15.02
CA ARG A 95 3.87 -5.40 14.68
C ARG A 95 4.66 -4.10 14.77
N GLY A 96 4.02 -3.03 15.26
CA GLY A 96 4.70 -1.78 15.53
C GLY A 96 4.58 -0.70 14.46
N LEU A 97 3.80 -0.93 13.40
CA LEU A 97 3.58 0.12 12.41
C LEU A 97 2.65 1.19 12.97
N THR A 98 2.92 2.43 12.63
CA THR A 98 2.10 3.58 13.00
C THR A 98 1.49 4.21 11.75
N GLY A 99 0.46 5.03 11.94
CA GLY A 99 -0.11 5.81 10.84
C GLY A 99 0.77 6.99 10.47
N SER A 100 0.45 7.66 9.36
CA SER A 100 1.22 8.80 8.87
C SER A 100 1.20 10.00 9.82
N SER A 101 0.21 10.07 10.71
CA SER A 101 0.18 11.12 11.74
C SER A 101 1.21 10.88 12.84
N GLY A 102 1.77 9.68 12.94
CA GLY A 102 2.74 9.33 13.97
C GLY A 102 2.15 9.15 15.35
N THR A 103 0.83 9.06 15.47
CA THR A 103 0.15 8.92 16.75
C THR A 103 -0.90 7.82 16.68
N VAL A 104 -1.26 7.30 17.86
CA VAL A 104 -2.29 6.25 17.99
C VAL A 104 -3.69 6.87 18.04
N TRP A 105 -3.78 8.14 18.36
CA TRP A 105 -5.05 8.85 18.57
C TRP A 105 -5.37 9.80 17.41
#